data_a673e1e337023da30a1be27c62a96e35
#
_entry.id   a673e1e337023da30a1be27c62a96e35
#
_cell.length_a   1.000
_cell.length_b   1.000
_cell.length_c   1.000
_cell.angle_alpha   90.00
_cell.angle_beta   90.00
_cell.angle_gamma   90.00
#
_symmetry.space_group_name_H-M   'P 1'
#
loop_
_entity.id
_entity.type
_entity.pdbx_description
1 polymer ?
#
loop_
_entity_poly.entity_id
_entity_poly.type
_entity_poly.pdbx_seq_one_letter_code
_entity_poly.pdbx_strand_id
1 'polypeptide(L)'
;GTPTVASSQATYQVTAANSAGSVSANLQIQVNDLPPTGVSYPQSTYILTKGVELTPAATPTSSGGTVTSWAITPSLPSGLQFDTLTGVISGTPSIISNSATYTVTAQNSGGSATTTLTFQVNDVAPSAIQYNPNSFTETVDAAMSNLVTPTYSGGTITSWTVTPSLPIGLSLDSYGVISGTPTVVTPATVYTITGSNTGGSDSTTVTIQVNDTAPLFYYSFAQVEMTKGVSQSYSPTVLASGGAVVSFSVSPSLPTG
;
A
#
# COMPACT_ATOMS: atom_id res chain seq x y z
N GLY A 1 -31.12 6.74 -54.92
CA GLY A 1 -30.09 7.71 -54.55
C GLY A 1 -29.34 7.28 -53.31
N THR A 2 -28.18 7.87 -53.03
CA THR A 2 -27.38 7.66 -51.82
C THR A 2 -27.67 8.80 -50.86
N PRO A 3 -28.31 8.55 -49.69
CA PRO A 3 -28.56 9.61 -48.72
C PRO A 3 -27.22 10.12 -48.15
N THR A 4 -27.12 11.44 -47.96
CA THR A 4 -25.90 12.12 -47.47
C THR A 4 -26.09 12.73 -46.07
N VAL A 5 -27.31 12.73 -45.54
CA VAL A 5 -27.66 13.31 -44.25
C VAL A 5 -28.54 12.34 -43.48
N ALA A 6 -28.19 12.09 -42.20
CA ALA A 6 -29.02 11.30 -41.29
C ALA A 6 -30.37 12.02 -41.05
N SER A 7 -31.47 11.28 -40.98
CA SER A 7 -32.78 11.79 -40.70
C SER A 7 -33.60 10.82 -39.85
N SER A 8 -34.44 11.38 -38.98
CA SER A 8 -35.44 10.59 -38.24
C SER A 8 -36.43 9.94 -39.19
N GLN A 9 -37.08 8.87 -38.74
CA GLN A 9 -38.11 8.20 -39.49
C GLN A 9 -39.22 9.17 -39.88
N ALA A 10 -39.52 9.22 -41.17
CA ALA A 10 -40.61 10.00 -41.74
C ALA A 10 -41.49 9.14 -42.64
N THR A 11 -42.79 9.45 -42.70
CA THR A 11 -43.73 8.76 -43.57
C THR A 11 -43.93 9.56 -44.87
N TYR A 12 -43.68 8.90 -45.97
CA TYR A 12 -43.85 9.45 -47.31
C TYR A 12 -45.05 8.77 -47.97
N GLN A 13 -45.99 9.54 -48.44
CA GLN A 13 -47.08 9.02 -49.24
C GLN A 13 -46.67 9.00 -50.72
N VAL A 14 -46.67 7.82 -51.30
CA VAL A 14 -46.40 7.62 -52.72
C VAL A 14 -47.77 7.41 -53.43
N THR A 15 -48.08 8.25 -54.37
CA THR A 15 -49.33 8.17 -55.14
C THR A 15 -49.07 7.79 -56.57
N ALA A 16 -49.71 6.75 -57.04
CA ALA A 16 -49.75 6.32 -58.46
C ALA A 16 -51.09 6.75 -59.05
N ALA A 17 -51.07 7.44 -60.21
CA ALA A 17 -52.26 7.89 -60.88
C ALA A 17 -52.26 7.54 -62.36
N ASN A 18 -53.42 7.26 -62.93
CA ASN A 18 -53.67 7.15 -64.34
C ASN A 18 -54.99 7.91 -64.73
N SER A 19 -55.45 7.78 -65.97
CA SER A 19 -56.65 8.43 -66.47
C SER A 19 -57.92 7.95 -65.77
N ALA A 20 -57.93 6.86 -65.04
CA ALA A 20 -59.10 6.28 -64.35
C ALA A 20 -59.12 6.62 -62.85
N GLY A 21 -58.00 7.14 -62.25
CA GLY A 21 -57.98 7.52 -60.82
C GLY A 21 -56.57 7.41 -60.23
N SER A 22 -56.51 7.49 -58.91
CA SER A 22 -55.24 7.39 -58.13
C SER A 22 -55.37 6.47 -56.92
N VAL A 23 -54.21 5.85 -56.49
CA VAL A 23 -54.08 5.07 -55.28
C VAL A 23 -52.79 5.48 -54.59
N SER A 24 -52.83 5.56 -53.27
CA SER A 24 -51.66 5.94 -52.48
C SER A 24 -51.23 4.83 -51.52
N ALA A 25 -49.92 4.74 -51.28
CA ALA A 25 -49.31 3.88 -50.27
C ALA A 25 -48.34 4.70 -49.42
N ASN A 26 -48.19 4.38 -48.15
CA ASN A 26 -47.23 5.00 -47.25
C ASN A 26 -45.93 4.19 -47.22
N LEU A 27 -44.80 4.92 -47.30
CA LEU A 27 -43.45 4.41 -47.15
C LEU A 27 -42.78 5.12 -45.97
N GLN A 28 -42.23 4.35 -45.02
CA GLN A 28 -41.45 4.93 -43.95
C GLN A 28 -39.96 4.84 -44.32
N ILE A 29 -39.27 5.97 -44.22
CA ILE A 29 -37.84 6.08 -44.48
C ILE A 29 -37.15 6.69 -43.25
N GLN A 30 -36.07 6.08 -42.82
CA GLN A 30 -35.13 6.59 -41.85
C GLN A 30 -33.73 6.47 -42.44
N VAL A 31 -32.89 7.48 -42.21
CA VAL A 31 -31.47 7.45 -42.59
C VAL A 31 -30.64 7.55 -41.33
N ASN A 32 -29.94 6.49 -41.00
CA ASN A 32 -29.01 6.45 -39.88
C ASN A 32 -27.62 6.90 -40.30
N ASP A 33 -26.82 7.37 -39.31
CA ASP A 33 -25.38 7.61 -39.51
C ASP A 33 -24.64 6.31 -39.74
N LEU A 34 -23.40 6.42 -40.19
CA LEU A 34 -22.44 5.30 -40.08
C LEU A 34 -22.20 5.01 -38.61
N PRO A 35 -22.11 3.73 -38.18
CA PRO A 35 -21.76 3.43 -36.79
C PRO A 35 -20.37 3.93 -36.45
N PRO A 36 -20.09 4.31 -35.19
CA PRO A 36 -18.74 4.57 -34.73
C PRO A 36 -17.91 3.30 -34.76
N THR A 37 -16.61 3.43 -35.01
CA THR A 37 -15.62 2.33 -35.02
C THR A 37 -14.31 2.79 -34.38
N GLY A 38 -13.40 1.87 -34.06
CA GLY A 38 -12.04 2.19 -33.63
C GLY A 38 -11.95 3.03 -32.37
N VAL A 39 -12.89 2.84 -31.43
CA VAL A 39 -12.89 3.57 -30.14
C VAL A 39 -11.64 3.21 -29.33
N SER A 40 -10.85 4.19 -28.96
CA SER A 40 -9.66 4.01 -28.15
C SER A 40 -9.37 5.22 -27.25
N TYR A 41 -8.59 4.98 -26.18
CA TYR A 41 -8.05 6.01 -25.29
C TYR A 41 -6.51 5.99 -25.38
N PRO A 42 -5.82 7.06 -24.90
CA PRO A 42 -4.35 7.11 -24.92
C PRO A 42 -3.68 5.95 -24.18
N GLN A 43 -4.35 5.40 -23.16
CA GLN A 43 -3.93 4.23 -22.40
C GLN A 43 -5.10 3.29 -22.20
N SER A 44 -4.84 2.00 -22.11
CA SER A 44 -5.82 0.98 -21.72
C SER A 44 -5.84 0.72 -20.22
N THR A 45 -4.79 1.16 -19.49
CA THR A 45 -4.65 0.97 -18.04
C THR A 45 -4.21 2.26 -17.38
N TYR A 46 -4.94 2.65 -16.34
CA TYR A 46 -4.69 3.83 -15.52
C TYR A 46 -4.45 3.38 -14.07
N ILE A 47 -3.21 3.55 -13.60
CA ILE A 47 -2.83 3.37 -12.21
C ILE A 47 -2.73 4.76 -11.60
N LEU A 48 -3.71 5.11 -10.77
CA LEU A 48 -3.88 6.43 -10.19
C LEU A 48 -3.51 6.43 -8.71
N THR A 49 -3.24 7.60 -8.17
CA THR A 49 -3.00 7.80 -6.74
C THR A 49 -4.17 8.59 -6.15
N LYS A 50 -4.70 8.14 -5.04
CA LYS A 50 -5.73 8.84 -4.27
C LYS A 50 -5.30 10.28 -3.98
N GLY A 51 -6.20 11.24 -4.24
CA GLY A 51 -5.95 12.66 -4.03
C GLY A 51 -5.11 13.34 -5.10
N VAL A 52 -4.67 12.62 -6.15
CA VAL A 52 -3.92 13.17 -7.28
C VAL A 52 -4.81 13.22 -8.52
N GLU A 53 -4.93 14.39 -9.13
CA GLU A 53 -5.76 14.58 -10.33
C GLU A 53 -5.23 13.79 -11.53
N LEU A 54 -6.14 13.21 -12.31
CA LEU A 54 -5.81 12.59 -13.60
C LEU A 54 -5.46 13.69 -14.63
N THR A 55 -4.18 13.88 -14.86
CA THR A 55 -3.65 14.86 -15.83
C THR A 55 -2.65 14.22 -16.80
N PRO A 56 -2.83 14.41 -18.12
CA PRO A 56 -3.99 15.02 -18.77
C PRO A 56 -5.24 14.14 -18.62
N ALA A 57 -6.43 14.75 -18.77
CA ALA A 57 -7.70 14.01 -18.85
C ALA A 57 -7.65 12.98 -19.99
N ALA A 58 -8.23 11.81 -19.75
CA ALA A 58 -8.28 10.73 -20.74
C ALA A 58 -9.34 11.04 -21.79
N THR A 59 -8.93 11.45 -22.98
CA THR A 59 -9.81 11.80 -24.10
C THR A 59 -9.84 10.67 -25.12
N PRO A 60 -11.04 10.16 -25.49
CA PRO A 60 -11.15 9.10 -26.48
C PRO A 60 -10.96 9.63 -27.91
N THR A 61 -10.61 8.68 -28.79
CA THR A 61 -10.69 8.85 -30.24
C THR A 61 -11.60 7.78 -30.82
N SER A 62 -12.25 8.10 -31.95
CA SER A 62 -13.10 7.16 -32.70
C SER A 62 -13.02 7.46 -34.19
N SER A 63 -13.41 6.48 -34.99
CA SER A 63 -13.56 6.57 -36.45
C SER A 63 -15.02 6.23 -36.83
N GLY A 64 -15.35 6.31 -38.11
CA GLY A 64 -16.70 6.07 -38.59
C GLY A 64 -17.60 7.30 -38.46
N GLY A 65 -18.86 7.13 -38.08
CA GLY A 65 -19.80 8.23 -37.89
C GLY A 65 -19.60 8.98 -36.56
N THR A 66 -20.08 10.20 -36.51
CA THR A 66 -19.98 11.06 -35.32
C THR A 66 -20.66 10.41 -34.12
N VAL A 67 -19.97 10.31 -32.99
CA VAL A 67 -20.56 9.82 -31.74
C VAL A 67 -21.47 10.87 -31.15
N THR A 68 -22.70 10.48 -30.80
CA THR A 68 -23.70 11.35 -30.18
C THR A 68 -23.86 11.14 -28.68
N SER A 69 -23.42 9.99 -28.17
CA SER A 69 -23.45 9.69 -26.74
C SER A 69 -22.40 8.66 -26.34
N TRP A 70 -21.93 8.80 -25.10
CA TRP A 70 -20.96 7.91 -24.49
C TRP A 70 -21.53 7.33 -23.20
N ALA A 71 -21.15 6.10 -22.89
CA ALA A 71 -21.49 5.44 -21.64
C ALA A 71 -20.28 4.64 -21.12
N ILE A 72 -20.22 4.44 -19.81
CA ILE A 72 -19.19 3.61 -19.16
C ILE A 72 -19.84 2.69 -18.14
N THR A 73 -19.40 1.45 -18.09
CA THR A 73 -19.91 0.44 -17.15
C THR A 73 -18.75 -0.46 -16.67
N PRO A 74 -18.64 -0.72 -15.35
CA PRO A 74 -19.37 -0.13 -14.24
C PRO A 74 -19.04 1.37 -14.02
N SER A 75 -19.62 1.99 -12.97
CA SER A 75 -19.28 3.36 -12.58
C SER A 75 -17.82 3.48 -12.19
N LEU A 76 -17.15 4.56 -12.60
CA LEU A 76 -15.77 4.87 -12.27
C LEU A 76 -15.51 4.93 -10.76
N PRO A 77 -14.25 4.76 -10.32
CA PRO A 77 -13.85 5.03 -8.94
C PRO A 77 -14.28 6.42 -8.48
N SER A 78 -14.70 6.53 -7.22
CA SER A 78 -15.18 7.78 -6.62
C SER A 78 -14.15 8.91 -6.82
N GLY A 79 -14.66 10.08 -7.26
CA GLY A 79 -13.83 11.25 -7.56
C GLY A 79 -13.42 11.38 -9.03
N LEU A 80 -13.53 10.30 -9.83
CA LEU A 80 -13.43 10.39 -11.27
C LEU A 80 -14.81 10.71 -11.88
N GLN A 81 -14.80 11.40 -12.99
CA GLN A 81 -15.97 11.82 -13.75
C GLN A 81 -15.89 11.32 -15.19
N PHE A 82 -17.02 10.99 -15.75
CA PHE A 82 -17.18 10.60 -17.15
C PHE A 82 -18.16 11.55 -17.84
N ASP A 83 -17.70 12.24 -18.88
CA ASP A 83 -18.55 13.10 -19.70
C ASP A 83 -19.27 12.25 -20.76
N THR A 84 -20.57 12.16 -20.65
CA THR A 84 -21.42 11.36 -21.54
C THR A 84 -21.60 11.97 -22.94
N LEU A 85 -21.15 13.20 -23.17
CA LEU A 85 -21.18 13.87 -24.49
C LEU A 85 -19.86 13.69 -25.23
N THR A 86 -18.76 13.73 -24.52
CA THR A 86 -17.41 13.73 -25.12
C THR A 86 -16.64 12.42 -24.89
N GLY A 87 -17.07 11.59 -23.91
CA GLY A 87 -16.35 10.39 -23.48
C GLY A 87 -15.10 10.69 -22.65
N VAL A 88 -14.86 11.94 -22.27
CA VAL A 88 -13.68 12.33 -21.48
C VAL A 88 -13.79 11.81 -20.05
N ILE A 89 -12.69 11.24 -19.55
CA ILE A 89 -12.53 10.83 -18.16
C ILE A 89 -11.57 11.80 -17.49
N SER A 90 -11.97 12.38 -16.36
CA SER A 90 -11.21 13.37 -15.60
C SER A 90 -11.49 13.27 -14.11
N GLY A 91 -10.83 14.09 -13.30
CA GLY A 91 -11.10 14.23 -11.87
C GLY A 91 -9.99 13.71 -10.99
N THR A 92 -10.27 13.69 -9.68
CA THR A 92 -9.32 13.31 -8.62
C THR A 92 -9.92 12.15 -7.83
N PRO A 93 -9.36 10.94 -7.93
CA PRO A 93 -9.88 9.79 -7.19
C PRO A 93 -9.78 10.03 -5.68
N SER A 94 -10.87 9.78 -4.95
CA SER A 94 -10.97 10.06 -3.51
C SER A 94 -10.83 8.82 -2.62
N ILE A 95 -10.95 7.62 -3.20
CA ILE A 95 -10.93 6.34 -2.48
C ILE A 95 -10.02 5.37 -3.22
N ILE A 96 -9.24 4.58 -2.49
CA ILE A 96 -8.44 3.48 -3.05
C ILE A 96 -9.37 2.41 -3.65
N SER A 97 -8.98 1.84 -4.78
CA SER A 97 -9.70 0.74 -5.41
C SER A 97 -8.76 -0.27 -6.07
N ASN A 98 -9.12 -1.53 -5.98
CA ASN A 98 -8.42 -2.58 -6.70
C ASN A 98 -8.59 -2.38 -8.22
N SER A 99 -7.68 -3.00 -8.98
CA SER A 99 -7.76 -3.04 -10.43
C SER A 99 -9.11 -3.62 -10.90
N ALA A 100 -9.82 -2.86 -11.74
CA ALA A 100 -11.10 -3.27 -12.30
C ALA A 100 -11.20 -2.82 -13.77
N THR A 101 -11.96 -3.59 -14.57
CA THR A 101 -12.18 -3.33 -15.99
C THR A 101 -13.50 -2.60 -16.20
N TYR A 102 -13.48 -1.61 -17.07
CA TYR A 102 -14.60 -0.74 -17.44
C TYR A 102 -14.80 -0.80 -18.96
N THR A 103 -16.04 -0.98 -19.37
CA THR A 103 -16.41 -0.95 -20.79
C THR A 103 -16.93 0.44 -21.14
N VAL A 104 -16.28 1.11 -22.07
CA VAL A 104 -16.76 2.37 -22.65
C VAL A 104 -17.47 2.06 -23.97
N THR A 105 -18.65 2.63 -24.13
CA THR A 105 -19.50 2.52 -25.32
C THR A 105 -19.67 3.85 -25.97
N ALA A 106 -19.33 3.98 -27.24
CA ALA A 106 -19.63 5.11 -28.11
C ALA A 106 -20.83 4.77 -29.00
N GLN A 107 -21.80 5.64 -29.12
CA GLN A 107 -23.05 5.38 -29.84
C GLN A 107 -23.51 6.55 -30.70
N ASN A 108 -24.17 6.23 -31.81
CA ASN A 108 -24.96 7.14 -32.64
C ASN A 108 -26.18 6.41 -33.22
N SER A 109 -26.94 7.04 -34.13
CA SER A 109 -28.12 6.43 -34.77
C SER A 109 -27.78 5.23 -35.66
N GLY A 110 -26.54 5.09 -36.09
CA GLY A 110 -26.07 3.97 -36.94
C GLY A 110 -25.66 2.74 -36.14
N GLY A 111 -25.37 2.88 -34.84
CA GLY A 111 -24.92 1.78 -34.00
C GLY A 111 -23.97 2.18 -32.89
N SER A 112 -23.21 1.23 -32.39
CA SER A 112 -22.25 1.45 -31.30
C SER A 112 -20.92 0.71 -31.48
N ALA A 113 -19.87 1.22 -30.85
CA ALA A 113 -18.57 0.56 -30.71
C ALA A 113 -18.11 0.66 -29.25
N THR A 114 -17.31 -0.32 -28.82
CA THR A 114 -16.85 -0.43 -27.43
C THR A 114 -15.34 -0.54 -27.34
N THR A 115 -14.80 -0.09 -26.21
CA THR A 115 -13.43 -0.38 -25.78
C THR A 115 -13.41 -0.66 -24.28
N THR A 116 -12.33 -1.28 -23.79
CA THR A 116 -12.17 -1.57 -22.37
C THR A 116 -11.00 -0.80 -21.79
N LEU A 117 -11.19 -0.28 -20.57
CA LEU A 117 -10.17 0.38 -19.77
C LEU A 117 -10.02 -0.32 -18.44
N THR A 118 -8.83 -0.28 -17.88
CA THR A 118 -8.58 -0.77 -16.51
C THR A 118 -8.19 0.42 -15.64
N PHE A 119 -8.84 0.57 -14.49
CA PHE A 119 -8.49 1.56 -13.48
C PHE A 119 -8.11 0.88 -12.18
N GLN A 120 -7.08 1.39 -11.53
CA GLN A 120 -6.66 1.09 -10.18
C GLN A 120 -6.34 2.39 -9.47
N VAL A 121 -6.73 2.52 -8.19
CA VAL A 121 -6.38 3.69 -7.36
C VAL A 121 -5.60 3.21 -6.15
N ASN A 122 -4.34 3.55 -6.10
CA ASN A 122 -3.44 3.28 -4.99
C ASN A 122 -3.55 4.37 -3.91
N ASP A 123 -3.12 4.05 -2.68
CA ASP A 123 -2.94 5.07 -1.65
C ASP A 123 -1.72 5.95 -1.96
N VAL A 124 -1.54 7.03 -1.19
CA VAL A 124 -0.28 7.79 -1.20
C VAL A 124 0.80 6.93 -0.54
N ALA A 125 1.99 6.86 -1.12
CA ALA A 125 3.10 6.14 -0.52
C ALA A 125 3.42 6.71 0.88
N PRO A 126 3.77 5.88 1.88
CA PRO A 126 4.32 6.38 3.13
C PRO A 126 5.65 7.09 2.90
N SER A 127 5.98 8.04 3.76
CA SER A 127 7.23 8.80 3.72
C SER A 127 7.63 9.28 5.10
N ALA A 128 8.92 9.64 5.26
CA ALA A 128 9.48 10.17 6.50
C ALA A 128 9.22 9.27 7.72
N ILE A 129 9.31 7.95 7.54
CA ILE A 129 9.24 7.00 8.67
C ILE A 129 10.42 7.24 9.59
N GLN A 130 10.14 7.43 10.87
CA GLN A 130 11.17 7.62 11.89
C GLN A 130 10.72 7.11 13.25
N TYR A 131 11.70 6.66 14.03
CA TYR A 131 11.56 6.27 15.42
C TYR A 131 12.30 7.27 16.31
N ASN A 132 11.74 7.59 17.45
CA ASN A 132 12.39 8.43 18.44
C ASN A 132 12.19 7.84 19.84
N PRO A 133 13.28 7.30 20.46
CA PRO A 133 14.67 7.25 19.96
C PRO A 133 14.83 6.25 18.79
N ASN A 134 15.82 6.50 17.92
CA ASN A 134 16.24 5.56 16.86
C ASN A 134 17.43 4.66 17.30
N SER A 135 17.86 4.79 18.55
CA SER A 135 18.86 3.92 19.17
C SER A 135 18.52 3.72 20.64
N PHE A 136 18.47 2.49 21.09
CA PHE A 136 18.16 2.16 22.48
C PHE A 136 18.86 0.86 22.92
N THR A 137 19.00 0.73 24.24
CA THR A 137 19.64 -0.39 24.89
C THR A 137 18.68 -1.04 25.86
N GLU A 138 18.49 -2.33 25.71
CA GLU A 138 17.65 -3.16 26.57
C GLU A 138 18.52 -4.12 27.40
N THR A 139 17.92 -4.78 28.36
CA THR A 139 18.59 -5.78 29.20
C THR A 139 17.91 -7.13 29.02
N VAL A 140 18.69 -8.21 28.94
CA VAL A 140 18.18 -9.59 28.89
C VAL A 140 17.19 -9.84 30.02
N ASP A 141 16.08 -10.53 29.69
CA ASP A 141 15.01 -10.94 30.60
C ASP A 141 14.26 -9.78 31.29
N ALA A 142 14.52 -8.55 30.90
CA ALA A 142 13.74 -7.38 31.32
C ALA A 142 12.78 -6.94 30.20
N ALA A 143 11.50 -6.81 30.54
CA ALA A 143 10.51 -6.29 29.60
C ALA A 143 10.86 -4.83 29.24
N MET A 144 10.72 -4.45 27.97
CA MET A 144 10.86 -3.06 27.54
C MET A 144 9.92 -2.16 28.35
N SER A 145 10.48 -1.11 28.96
CA SER A 145 9.71 -0.17 29.77
C SER A 145 8.89 0.80 28.93
N ASN A 146 9.34 1.06 27.69
CA ASN A 146 8.69 1.96 26.75
C ASN A 146 8.51 1.28 25.40
N LEU A 147 7.33 1.48 24.82
CA LEU A 147 7.06 1.07 23.44
C LEU A 147 7.74 2.06 22.49
N VAL A 148 8.46 1.53 21.50
CA VAL A 148 9.11 2.36 20.48
C VAL A 148 8.20 2.41 19.26
N THR A 149 7.52 3.57 19.10
CA THR A 149 6.45 3.79 18.11
C THR A 149 6.97 4.65 16.97
N PRO A 150 6.67 4.31 15.70
CA PRO A 150 7.05 5.13 14.56
C PRO A 150 6.14 6.34 14.39
N THR A 151 6.70 7.38 13.75
CA THR A 151 5.93 8.46 13.12
C THR A 151 6.21 8.45 11.62
N TYR A 152 5.23 8.85 10.81
CA TYR A 152 5.37 8.92 9.36
C TYR A 152 4.35 9.88 8.75
N SER A 153 4.50 10.16 7.45
CA SER A 153 3.59 10.95 6.62
C SER A 153 3.11 10.11 5.43
N GLY A 154 2.18 10.66 4.66
CA GLY A 154 1.61 9.96 3.50
C GLY A 154 0.40 9.12 3.86
N GLY A 155 0.16 8.05 3.10
CA GLY A 155 -0.96 7.14 3.30
C GLY A 155 -0.72 6.14 4.43
N THR A 156 -1.80 5.51 4.89
CA THR A 156 -1.74 4.52 5.97
C THR A 156 -0.86 3.34 5.60
N ILE A 157 0.08 3.00 6.46
CA ILE A 157 0.92 1.81 6.29
C ILE A 157 0.09 0.56 6.61
N THR A 158 0.09 -0.41 5.69
CA THR A 158 -0.67 -1.66 5.81
C THR A 158 0.21 -2.88 6.08
N SER A 159 1.52 -2.74 5.91
CA SER A 159 2.48 -3.81 6.19
C SER A 159 3.79 -3.23 6.72
N TRP A 160 4.33 -3.87 7.76
CA TRP A 160 5.62 -3.56 8.36
C TRP A 160 6.53 -4.76 8.29
N THR A 161 7.79 -4.53 7.97
CA THR A 161 8.84 -5.55 7.94
C THR A 161 10.12 -5.02 8.57
N VAL A 162 10.98 -5.92 9.05
CA VAL A 162 12.28 -5.58 9.65
C VAL A 162 13.36 -6.53 9.15
N THR A 163 14.52 -5.99 8.86
CA THR A 163 15.70 -6.76 8.41
C THR A 163 16.98 -6.20 9.03
N PRO A 164 17.82 -7.04 9.61
CA PRO A 164 17.60 -8.45 9.97
C PRO A 164 16.48 -8.64 10.99
N SER A 165 16.17 -9.88 11.37
CA SER A 165 15.17 -10.16 12.43
C SER A 165 15.62 -9.51 13.75
N LEU A 166 14.65 -8.94 14.50
CA LEU A 166 14.89 -8.36 15.81
C LEU A 166 15.52 -9.35 16.78
N PRO A 167 16.19 -8.88 17.85
CA PRO A 167 16.67 -9.73 18.94
C PRO A 167 15.55 -10.66 19.44
N ILE A 168 15.90 -11.90 19.76
CA ILE A 168 14.93 -12.90 20.24
C ILE A 168 14.21 -12.36 21.48
N GLY A 169 12.87 -12.40 21.44
CA GLY A 169 12.01 -11.86 22.48
C GLY A 169 11.47 -10.46 22.17
N LEU A 170 12.03 -9.75 21.18
CA LEU A 170 11.44 -8.51 20.65
C LEU A 170 10.59 -8.79 19.41
N SER A 171 9.56 -7.99 19.19
CA SER A 171 8.66 -8.08 18.05
C SER A 171 8.32 -6.72 17.47
N LEU A 172 8.01 -6.71 16.17
CA LEU A 172 7.43 -5.59 15.45
C LEU A 172 5.97 -5.93 15.16
N ASP A 173 5.05 -5.10 15.61
CA ASP A 173 3.61 -5.34 15.40
C ASP A 173 3.09 -4.75 14.08
N SER A 174 1.78 -4.91 13.82
CA SER A 174 1.09 -4.39 12.63
C SER A 174 0.99 -2.85 12.58
N TYR A 175 1.37 -2.15 13.62
CA TYR A 175 1.44 -0.68 13.70
C TYR A 175 2.88 -0.16 13.64
N GLY A 176 3.86 -1.06 13.47
CA GLY A 176 5.27 -0.71 13.49
C GLY A 176 5.85 -0.50 14.88
N VAL A 177 5.14 -0.91 15.94
CA VAL A 177 5.61 -0.75 17.32
C VAL A 177 6.58 -1.87 17.66
N ILE A 178 7.75 -1.50 18.20
CA ILE A 178 8.72 -2.44 18.74
C ILE A 178 8.45 -2.62 20.23
N SER A 179 8.33 -3.88 20.66
CA SER A 179 8.06 -4.25 22.06
C SER A 179 8.55 -5.66 22.37
N GLY A 180 8.55 -6.04 23.64
CA GLY A 180 8.83 -7.41 24.09
C GLY A 180 9.80 -7.49 25.24
N THR A 181 10.33 -8.69 25.48
CA THR A 181 11.34 -9.01 26.49
C THR A 181 12.48 -9.74 25.80
N PRO A 182 13.63 -9.12 25.56
CA PRO A 182 14.73 -9.78 24.87
C PRO A 182 15.32 -10.86 25.76
N THR A 183 15.63 -12.03 25.18
CA THR A 183 16.14 -13.20 25.93
C THR A 183 17.59 -13.56 25.62
N VAL A 184 18.23 -12.82 24.68
CA VAL A 184 19.59 -13.08 24.23
C VAL A 184 20.37 -11.77 24.16
N VAL A 185 21.57 -11.75 24.74
CA VAL A 185 22.54 -10.65 24.60
C VAL A 185 22.84 -10.42 23.13
N THR A 186 22.74 -9.17 22.69
CA THR A 186 22.94 -8.79 21.29
C THR A 186 23.81 -7.54 21.22
N PRO A 187 24.91 -7.54 20.47
CA PRO A 187 25.73 -6.33 20.28
C PRO A 187 24.89 -5.27 19.54
N ALA A 188 25.30 -4.01 19.65
CA ALA A 188 24.63 -2.92 18.94
C ALA A 188 24.53 -3.24 17.44
N THR A 189 23.32 -3.49 16.98
CA THR A 189 23.00 -3.94 15.62
C THR A 189 21.97 -3.00 14.99
N VAL A 190 22.18 -2.69 13.71
CA VAL A 190 21.27 -1.83 12.94
C VAL A 190 20.20 -2.69 12.27
N TYR A 191 18.95 -2.31 12.45
CA TYR A 191 17.78 -2.94 11.87
C TYR A 191 17.08 -1.95 10.93
N THR A 192 16.85 -2.37 9.69
CA THR A 192 16.07 -1.59 8.72
C THR A 192 14.60 -1.97 8.86
N ILE A 193 13.75 -0.99 9.15
CA ILE A 193 12.31 -1.16 9.27
C ILE A 193 11.65 -0.49 8.08
N THR A 194 10.81 -1.23 7.37
CA THR A 194 10.11 -0.79 6.16
C THR A 194 8.62 -0.85 6.39
N GLY A 195 7.96 0.27 6.14
CA GLY A 195 6.50 0.38 6.09
C GLY A 195 6.02 0.52 4.65
N SER A 196 4.95 -0.19 4.27
CA SER A 196 4.42 -0.18 2.91
C SER A 196 2.90 -0.14 2.86
N ASN A 197 2.38 0.37 1.75
CA ASN A 197 0.97 0.30 1.35
C ASN A 197 0.88 0.11 -0.18
N THR A 198 -0.32 0.23 -0.77
CA THR A 198 -0.51 0.09 -2.22
C THR A 198 0.17 1.17 -3.04
N GLY A 199 0.51 2.32 -2.45
CA GLY A 199 1.21 3.43 -3.10
C GLY A 199 2.72 3.27 -3.15
N GLY A 200 3.29 2.45 -2.27
CA GLY A 200 4.74 2.24 -2.18
C GLY A 200 5.22 1.94 -0.78
N SER A 201 6.50 2.18 -0.54
CA SER A 201 7.15 1.93 0.76
C SER A 201 8.16 3.02 1.09
N ASP A 202 8.43 3.16 2.39
CA ASP A 202 9.53 3.94 2.93
C ASP A 202 10.20 3.16 4.05
N SER A 203 11.44 3.48 4.40
CA SER A 203 12.20 2.75 5.39
C SER A 203 13.08 3.67 6.25
N THR A 204 13.35 3.20 7.46
CA THR A 204 14.25 3.85 8.41
C THR A 204 15.09 2.83 9.13
N THR A 205 16.09 3.28 9.87
CA THR A 205 16.95 2.39 10.67
C THR A 205 16.81 2.66 12.15
N VAL A 206 16.86 1.58 12.94
CA VAL A 206 16.91 1.60 14.40
C VAL A 206 18.11 0.78 14.85
N THR A 207 18.86 1.30 15.82
CA THR A 207 19.98 0.55 16.44
C THR A 207 19.50 0.00 17.78
N ILE A 208 19.61 -1.32 17.95
CA ILE A 208 19.22 -2.01 19.19
C ILE A 208 20.43 -2.75 19.74
N GLN A 209 20.67 -2.59 21.04
CA GLN A 209 21.63 -3.36 21.82
C GLN A 209 20.90 -4.05 22.97
N VAL A 210 21.27 -5.29 23.27
CA VAL A 210 20.77 -6.02 24.45
C VAL A 210 21.96 -6.39 25.31
N ASN A 211 22.03 -5.82 26.50
CA ASN A 211 23.07 -6.10 27.47
C ASN A 211 22.70 -7.28 28.39
N ASP A 212 23.70 -7.91 28.95
CA ASP A 212 23.50 -8.86 30.02
C ASP A 212 23.07 -8.18 31.33
N THR A 213 22.47 -8.90 32.23
CA THR A 213 22.24 -8.46 33.62
C THR A 213 23.56 -8.47 34.39
N ALA A 214 23.69 -7.54 35.34
CA ALA A 214 24.86 -7.56 36.23
C ALA A 214 24.90 -8.86 37.05
N PRO A 215 26.06 -9.52 37.17
CA PRO A 215 26.16 -10.72 37.99
C PRO A 215 25.89 -10.40 39.46
N LEU A 216 25.22 -11.29 40.15
CA LEU A 216 24.95 -11.22 41.58
C LEU A 216 25.56 -12.43 42.25
N PHE A 217 26.41 -12.19 43.24
CA PHE A 217 27.00 -13.25 44.05
C PHE A 217 27.23 -12.80 45.48
N TYR A 218 27.36 -13.73 46.38
CA TYR A 218 27.72 -13.48 47.76
C TYR A 218 28.57 -14.65 48.31
N TYR A 219 29.29 -14.36 49.39
CA TYR A 219 29.88 -15.39 50.24
C TYR A 219 29.00 -15.59 51.47
N SER A 220 28.79 -16.83 51.89
CA SER A 220 27.99 -17.15 53.09
C SER A 220 28.65 -16.70 54.41
N PHE A 221 29.89 -16.21 54.32
CA PHE A 221 30.67 -15.74 55.46
C PHE A 221 31.14 -14.29 55.22
N ALA A 222 30.94 -13.44 56.19
CA ALA A 222 31.49 -12.07 56.16
C ALA A 222 32.97 -12.03 56.63
N GLN A 223 33.41 -13.03 57.35
CA GLN A 223 34.77 -13.19 57.86
C GLN A 223 35.20 -14.66 57.79
N VAL A 224 36.43 -14.87 57.41
CA VAL A 224 37.05 -16.19 57.30
C VAL A 224 38.36 -16.17 58.07
N GLU A 225 38.50 -17.14 58.97
CA GLU A 225 39.76 -17.40 59.70
C GLU A 225 40.47 -18.56 59.06
N MET A 226 41.77 -18.40 58.73
CA MET A 226 42.58 -19.41 58.10
C MET A 226 43.74 -19.78 58.97
N THR A 227 44.10 -21.06 58.99
CA THR A 227 45.23 -21.58 59.75
C THR A 227 46.46 -21.86 58.81
N LYS A 228 47.58 -21.33 59.14
CA LYS A 228 48.80 -21.52 58.35
C LYS A 228 49.13 -23.03 58.12
N GLY A 229 49.28 -23.37 56.86
CA GLY A 229 49.63 -24.77 56.45
C GLY A 229 48.37 -25.66 56.28
N VAL A 230 47.13 -25.12 56.47
CA VAL A 230 45.93 -25.89 56.26
C VAL A 230 45.21 -25.33 54.99
N SER A 231 45.06 -26.19 54.00
CA SER A 231 44.32 -25.81 52.78
C SER A 231 42.84 -25.68 53.04
N GLN A 232 42.25 -24.56 52.65
CA GLN A 232 40.81 -24.28 52.75
C GLN A 232 40.34 -23.69 51.42
N SER A 233 39.08 -23.98 51.08
CA SER A 233 38.44 -23.46 49.85
C SER A 233 37.09 -22.85 50.17
N TYR A 234 36.88 -21.68 49.64
CA TYR A 234 35.61 -20.94 49.79
C TYR A 234 35.11 -20.52 48.41
N SER A 235 33.93 -20.93 48.08
CA SER A 235 33.28 -20.61 46.81
C SER A 235 32.14 -19.60 47.00
N PRO A 236 32.03 -18.63 46.14
CA PRO A 236 30.85 -17.75 46.15
C PRO A 236 29.58 -18.49 45.73
N THR A 237 28.44 -18.07 46.25
CA THR A 237 27.15 -18.46 45.73
C THR A 237 26.76 -17.44 44.66
N VAL A 238 26.67 -17.87 43.39
CA VAL A 238 26.16 -17.04 42.27
C VAL A 238 24.66 -17.17 42.22
N LEU A 239 23.97 -16.04 42.20
CA LEU A 239 22.51 -16.02 42.13
C LEU A 239 22.05 -16.15 40.67
N ALA A 240 21.03 -16.98 40.44
CA ALA A 240 20.45 -17.19 39.11
C ALA A 240 19.72 -15.96 38.55
N SER A 241 19.40 -14.97 39.38
CA SER A 241 18.79 -13.71 38.97
C SER A 241 19.79 -12.69 38.44
N GLY A 242 21.09 -12.98 38.50
CA GLY A 242 22.12 -12.15 37.85
C GLY A 242 22.64 -12.79 36.58
N GLY A 243 23.32 -12.00 35.76
CA GLY A 243 24.00 -12.47 34.55
C GLY A 243 25.15 -13.42 34.87
N ALA A 244 25.64 -14.13 33.85
CA ALA A 244 26.71 -15.07 33.97
C ALA A 244 28.00 -14.38 34.45
N VAL A 245 28.66 -14.95 35.48
CA VAL A 245 29.97 -14.48 35.91
C VAL A 245 31.05 -15.01 34.96
N VAL A 246 31.76 -14.13 34.27
CA VAL A 246 32.84 -14.48 33.34
C VAL A 246 34.22 -14.39 33.98
N SER A 247 34.36 -13.62 35.07
CA SER A 247 35.61 -13.50 35.82
C SER A 247 35.36 -13.02 37.25
N PHE A 248 36.30 -13.40 38.16
CA PHE A 248 36.38 -12.87 39.51
C PHE A 248 37.72 -12.14 39.69
N SER A 249 37.68 -11.04 40.38
CA SER A 249 38.90 -10.35 40.84
C SER A 249 38.80 -10.06 42.33
N VAL A 250 39.96 -9.97 42.99
CA VAL A 250 40.03 -9.63 44.40
C VAL A 250 40.98 -8.47 44.63
N SER A 251 40.58 -7.53 45.47
CA SER A 251 41.41 -6.40 45.88
C SER A 251 41.20 -6.10 47.39
N PRO A 252 42.27 -5.94 48.18
CA PRO A 252 43.70 -6.16 47.84
C PRO A 252 44.00 -7.62 47.51
N SER A 253 45.20 -7.89 47.01
CA SER A 253 45.64 -9.27 46.73
C SER A 253 45.57 -10.15 47.97
N LEU A 254 45.20 -11.42 47.77
CA LEU A 254 45.12 -12.39 48.87
C LEU A 254 46.51 -12.57 49.54
N PRO A 255 46.55 -12.96 50.82
CA PRO A 255 47.78 -13.33 51.48
C PRO A 255 48.51 -14.43 50.72
N THR A 256 49.86 -14.37 50.71
CA THR A 256 50.71 -15.36 50.06
C THR A 256 50.62 -16.70 50.75
N GLY A 257 50.38 -17.77 49.96
CA GLY A 257 50.34 -19.13 50.47
C GLY A 257 49.99 -20.15 49.40
#